data_52b507617af8dbceb9c7d9f7df713259
#
_entry.id   52b507617af8dbceb9c7d9f7df713259
#
_cell.length_a   1.000
_cell.length_b   1.000
_cell.length_c   1.000
_cell.angle_alpha   90.00
_cell.angle_beta   90.00
_cell.angle_gamma   90.00
#
_symmetry.space_group_name_H-M   'P 1'
#
loop_
_entity.id
_entity.type
_entity.pdbx_description
1 polymer ?
#
loop_
_entity_poly.entity_id
_entity_poly.type
_entity_poly.pdbx_seq_one_letter_code
_entity_poly.pdbx_strand_id
1 'polypeptide(L)'
;MKGTKNLTQGPILKQLFTLAMPIMATSFIQMAYSLTDMAWVGRIGSEAIAAVGSVGILTWMSTSISLLNKVGSEVSVGQAIGAQNEQAARAFASHNLTLSLLISLSWGALLFIFATPIISIYELEPHIAKMAGEYLRIIATAFPFVFLSATFTGIFNAAGRSKIPFSINGIGLITNIILDPIFIFGLSWGTTGAAIATWLAEATVCILFIYQLKQKKILWDDFRLFTKLKKQYTRHILKIGLPVAALNTLFAFVNMFLGRTATEQGGHLGLMALTTGGQIEAITWNTSQGFSTALSAFVAQNYAARQISRVLKAYRTTLWMTFIFGSFCTFLFICYGNEIFSIFVPEKAAYETGGVFLRIDGYSQLFMMLEITIQGVFYGMGRTMPPAVISVTCNYLRIPMALLFVSWGWGLPGIWWSISITSTMKGIICLIWFILIKKKALNYQAV
;
A
#
# COMPACT_ATOMS: atom_id res chain seq x y z
N MET A 1 19.16 -8.02 21.76
CA MET A 1 17.93 -8.27 20.99
C MET A 1 18.07 -9.56 20.20
N LYS A 2 17.66 -10.68 20.76
CA LYS A 2 17.89 -12.05 20.22
C LYS A 2 17.28 -12.32 18.83
N GLY A 3 16.26 -11.65 18.44
CA GLY A 3 15.49 -11.97 17.22
C GLY A 3 15.60 -10.97 16.09
N THR A 4 16.23 -9.82 16.29
CA THR A 4 16.33 -8.76 15.28
C THR A 4 17.57 -8.96 14.41
N LYS A 5 17.42 -8.75 13.09
CA LYS A 5 18.58 -8.64 12.21
C LYS A 5 19.20 -7.26 12.35
N ASN A 6 20.49 -7.24 12.64
CA ASN A 6 21.25 -6.00 12.69
C ASN A 6 21.55 -5.53 11.26
N LEU A 7 20.87 -4.46 10.83
CA LEU A 7 21.07 -3.86 9.52
C LEU A 7 22.20 -2.81 9.52
N THR A 8 22.79 -2.54 10.70
CA THR A 8 23.86 -1.56 10.83
C THR A 8 25.24 -2.11 10.46
N GLN A 9 25.35 -3.43 10.21
CA GLN A 9 26.61 -4.11 9.86
C GLN A 9 26.42 -4.97 8.60
N GLY A 10 27.51 -5.23 7.86
CA GLY A 10 27.52 -6.10 6.68
C GLY A 10 27.23 -5.40 5.35
N PRO A 11 27.16 -6.15 4.24
CA PRO A 11 27.05 -5.61 2.88
C PRO A 11 25.66 -5.06 2.60
N ILE A 12 25.58 -3.77 2.24
CA ILE A 12 24.35 -3.01 2.08
C ILE A 12 23.46 -3.60 0.98
N LEU A 13 24.01 -3.87 -0.20
CA LEU A 13 23.27 -4.40 -1.35
C LEU A 13 22.57 -5.71 -1.01
N LYS A 14 23.30 -6.66 -0.40
CA LYS A 14 22.75 -7.96 0.01
C LYS A 14 21.62 -7.81 1.03
N GLN A 15 21.78 -6.88 1.99
CA GLN A 15 20.74 -6.63 3.00
C GLN A 15 19.48 -6.03 2.39
N LEU A 16 19.63 -5.03 1.51
CA LEU A 16 18.51 -4.41 0.80
C LEU A 16 17.74 -5.43 -0.04
N PHE A 17 18.43 -6.25 -0.84
CA PHE A 17 17.78 -7.31 -1.62
C PHE A 17 17.08 -8.35 -0.73
N THR A 18 17.75 -8.80 0.33
CA THR A 18 17.16 -9.79 1.25
C THR A 18 15.90 -9.28 1.95
N LEU A 19 15.79 -7.97 2.15
CA LEU A 19 14.59 -7.33 2.69
C LEU A 19 13.55 -7.06 1.59
N ALA A 20 13.96 -6.47 0.48
CA ALA A 20 13.07 -6.02 -0.57
C ALA A 20 12.31 -7.16 -1.26
N MET A 21 13.01 -8.27 -1.58
CA MET A 21 12.38 -9.38 -2.30
C MET A 21 11.17 -9.98 -1.58
N PRO A 22 11.22 -10.32 -0.27
CA PRO A 22 10.05 -10.81 0.44
C PRO A 22 8.96 -9.74 0.61
N ILE A 23 9.33 -8.44 0.75
CA ILE A 23 8.36 -7.35 0.85
C ILE A 23 7.60 -7.18 -0.46
N MET A 24 8.29 -7.16 -1.59
CA MET A 24 7.69 -7.14 -2.93
C MET A 24 6.77 -8.34 -3.14
N ALA A 25 7.26 -9.53 -2.82
CA ALA A 25 6.48 -10.75 -2.92
C ALA A 25 5.22 -10.71 -2.05
N THR A 26 5.27 -10.10 -0.84
CA THR A 26 4.08 -9.87 -0.01
C THR A 26 3.07 -8.95 -0.71
N SER A 27 3.53 -7.89 -1.38
CA SER A 27 2.64 -7.00 -2.14
C SER A 27 1.99 -7.71 -3.32
N PHE A 28 2.72 -8.57 -4.03
CA PHE A 28 2.16 -9.40 -5.10
C PHE A 28 1.18 -10.46 -4.58
N ILE A 29 1.42 -11.03 -3.38
CA ILE A 29 0.44 -11.90 -2.71
C ILE A 29 -0.85 -11.14 -2.44
N GLN A 30 -0.78 -9.91 -1.93
CA GLN A 30 -1.97 -9.08 -1.69
C GLN A 30 -2.72 -8.76 -2.98
N MET A 31 -2.01 -8.48 -4.07
CA MET A 31 -2.60 -8.30 -5.39
C MET A 31 -3.29 -9.59 -5.89
N ALA A 32 -2.63 -10.73 -5.77
CA ALA A 32 -3.18 -12.03 -6.16
C ALA A 32 -4.42 -12.38 -5.32
N TYR A 33 -4.41 -12.06 -4.02
CA TYR A 33 -5.57 -12.22 -3.13
C TYR A 33 -6.79 -11.48 -3.69
N SER A 34 -6.65 -10.19 -3.97
CA SER A 34 -7.74 -9.37 -4.50
C SER A 34 -8.25 -9.86 -5.87
N LEU A 35 -7.34 -10.30 -6.76
CA LEU A 35 -7.71 -10.83 -8.07
C LEU A 35 -8.42 -12.17 -7.96
N THR A 36 -7.99 -13.04 -7.06
CA THR A 36 -8.59 -14.37 -6.84
C THR A 36 -10.00 -14.24 -6.26
N ASP A 37 -10.16 -13.40 -5.25
CA ASP A 37 -11.46 -13.12 -4.63
C ASP A 37 -12.45 -12.59 -5.68
N MET A 38 -12.03 -11.61 -6.49
CA MET A 38 -12.85 -11.08 -7.59
C MET A 38 -13.18 -12.13 -8.66
N ALA A 39 -12.26 -13.04 -8.97
CA ALA A 39 -12.49 -14.12 -9.93
C ALA A 39 -13.55 -15.13 -9.42
N TRP A 40 -13.55 -15.45 -8.13
CA TRP A 40 -14.56 -16.32 -7.55
C TRP A 40 -15.92 -15.62 -7.45
N VAL A 41 -15.96 -14.37 -7.00
CA VAL A 41 -17.18 -13.55 -6.97
C VAL A 41 -17.78 -13.39 -8.37
N GLY A 42 -16.92 -13.20 -9.39
CA GLY A 42 -17.34 -13.09 -10.79
C GLY A 42 -18.09 -14.32 -11.34
N ARG A 43 -17.80 -15.50 -10.80
CA ARG A 43 -18.52 -16.74 -11.16
C ARG A 43 -19.91 -16.85 -10.56
N ILE A 44 -20.23 -16.04 -9.54
CA ILE A 44 -21.60 -15.97 -8.99
C ILE A 44 -22.50 -15.21 -9.96
N GLY A 45 -21.99 -14.11 -10.55
CA GLY A 45 -22.71 -13.27 -11.51
C GLY A 45 -22.35 -11.79 -11.41
N SER A 46 -22.86 -11.01 -12.37
CA SER A 46 -22.60 -9.57 -12.45
C SER A 46 -23.16 -8.78 -11.25
N GLU A 47 -24.27 -9.22 -10.67
CA GLU A 47 -24.87 -8.61 -9.48
C GLU A 47 -23.96 -8.75 -8.25
N ALA A 48 -23.32 -9.91 -8.09
CA ALA A 48 -22.34 -10.15 -7.03
C ALA A 48 -21.10 -9.26 -7.18
N ILE A 49 -20.61 -9.10 -8.43
CA ILE A 49 -19.51 -8.18 -8.71
C ILE A 49 -19.89 -6.73 -8.37
N ALA A 50 -21.12 -6.31 -8.73
CA ALA A 50 -21.61 -4.97 -8.42
C ALA A 50 -21.71 -4.74 -6.91
N ALA A 51 -22.23 -5.73 -6.17
CA ALA A 51 -22.34 -5.68 -4.72
C ALA A 51 -20.98 -5.57 -4.03
N VAL A 52 -20.02 -6.46 -4.35
CA VAL A 52 -18.66 -6.46 -3.77
C VAL A 52 -17.86 -5.25 -4.24
N GLY A 53 -17.98 -4.88 -5.51
CA GLY A 53 -17.31 -3.71 -6.10
C GLY A 53 -17.72 -2.39 -5.44
N SER A 54 -18.99 -2.23 -5.06
CA SER A 54 -19.47 -1.03 -4.34
C SER A 54 -18.80 -0.85 -2.97
N VAL A 55 -18.35 -1.94 -2.35
CA VAL A 55 -17.62 -1.93 -1.07
C VAL A 55 -16.11 -1.67 -1.28
N GLY A 56 -15.60 -1.81 -2.50
CA GLY A 56 -14.18 -1.74 -2.84
C GLY A 56 -13.48 -0.44 -2.39
N ILE A 57 -14.15 0.72 -2.54
CA ILE A 57 -13.60 2.01 -2.07
C ILE A 57 -13.42 2.01 -0.54
N LEU A 58 -14.37 1.45 0.20
CA LEU A 58 -14.30 1.37 1.66
C LEU A 58 -13.18 0.44 2.12
N THR A 59 -12.99 -0.67 1.41
CA THR A 59 -11.87 -1.59 1.64
C THR A 59 -10.53 -0.92 1.37
N TRP A 60 -10.42 -0.15 0.27
CA TRP A 60 -9.23 0.67 -0.03
C TRP A 60 -8.95 1.69 1.07
N MET A 61 -9.97 2.43 1.51
CA MET A 61 -9.84 3.39 2.62
C MET A 61 -9.37 2.69 3.90
N SER A 62 -9.92 1.53 4.23
CA SER A 62 -9.53 0.73 5.40
C SER A 62 -8.06 0.33 5.33
N THR A 63 -7.61 -0.16 4.18
CA THR A 63 -6.19 -0.47 3.94
C THR A 63 -5.32 0.77 4.08
N SER A 64 -5.75 1.92 3.54
CA SER A 64 -5.02 3.19 3.66
C SER A 64 -4.89 3.65 5.11
N ILE A 65 -5.94 3.52 5.91
CA ILE A 65 -5.92 3.84 7.35
C ILE A 65 -4.98 2.89 8.09
N SER A 66 -4.94 1.60 7.75
CA SER A 66 -4.04 0.63 8.38
C SER A 66 -2.55 0.96 8.19
N LEU A 67 -2.20 1.69 7.11
CA LEU A 67 -0.83 2.17 6.87
C LEU A 67 -0.31 3.08 7.98
N LEU A 68 -1.20 3.76 8.72
CA LEU A 68 -0.82 4.56 9.88
C LEU A 68 0.02 3.74 10.86
N ASN A 69 -0.47 2.58 11.26
CA ASN A 69 0.21 1.73 12.23
C ASN A 69 1.28 0.84 11.59
N LYS A 70 1.12 0.45 10.33
CA LYS A 70 2.15 -0.29 9.58
C LYS A 70 3.44 0.53 9.47
N VAL A 71 3.36 1.74 8.91
CA VAL A 71 4.50 2.64 8.75
C VAL A 71 4.96 3.19 10.11
N GLY A 72 4.00 3.51 11.00
CA GLY A 72 4.30 3.88 12.38
C GLY A 72 5.17 2.85 13.10
N SER A 73 4.83 1.56 12.96
CA SER A 73 5.62 0.45 13.52
C SER A 73 6.98 0.31 12.85
N GLU A 74 7.01 0.30 11.52
CA GLU A 74 8.22 0.09 10.75
C GLU A 74 9.30 1.12 11.11
N VAL A 75 8.91 2.38 11.22
CA VAL A 75 9.83 3.47 11.54
C VAL A 75 10.18 3.53 13.03
N SER A 76 9.18 3.59 13.91
CA SER A 76 9.43 3.80 15.34
C SER A 76 10.14 2.60 15.99
N VAL A 77 9.74 1.38 15.66
CA VAL A 77 10.40 0.16 16.14
C VAL A 77 11.79 0.02 15.51
N GLY A 78 11.92 0.32 14.20
CA GLY A 78 13.21 0.27 13.49
C GLY A 78 14.23 1.24 14.07
N GLN A 79 13.83 2.47 14.38
CA GLN A 79 14.69 3.46 15.03
C GLN A 79 15.11 3.03 16.45
N ALA A 80 14.16 2.48 17.24
CA ALA A 80 14.46 1.97 18.57
C ALA A 80 15.44 0.77 18.52
N ILE A 81 15.30 -0.12 17.54
CA ILE A 81 16.24 -1.23 17.31
C ILE A 81 17.63 -0.68 16.92
N GLY A 82 17.70 0.30 16.02
CA GLY A 82 18.95 0.93 15.60
C GLY A 82 19.69 1.66 16.74
N ALA A 83 18.93 2.28 17.64
CA ALA A 83 19.45 2.88 18.87
C ALA A 83 19.80 1.85 19.96
N GLN A 84 19.66 0.57 19.71
CA GLN A 84 19.87 -0.53 20.65
C GLN A 84 19.00 -0.42 21.93
N ASN A 85 17.88 0.27 21.84
CA ASN A 85 16.92 0.44 22.95
C ASN A 85 15.77 -0.56 22.81
N GLU A 86 15.96 -1.75 23.38
CA GLU A 86 14.99 -2.83 23.32
C GLU A 86 13.67 -2.48 24.05
N GLN A 87 13.78 -1.76 25.18
CA GLN A 87 12.59 -1.34 25.94
C GLN A 87 11.71 -0.39 25.12
N ALA A 88 12.31 0.58 24.41
CA ALA A 88 11.59 1.48 23.53
C ALA A 88 10.99 0.71 22.33
N ALA A 89 11.72 -0.24 21.75
CA ALA A 89 11.23 -1.05 20.63
C ALA A 89 9.98 -1.86 21.01
N ARG A 90 10.00 -2.52 22.18
CA ARG A 90 8.82 -3.22 22.75
C ARG A 90 7.67 -2.25 23.01
N ALA A 91 7.96 -1.09 23.62
CA ALA A 91 6.95 -0.09 23.91
C ALA A 91 6.28 0.43 22.63
N PHE A 92 7.04 0.80 21.62
CA PHE A 92 6.47 1.26 20.34
C PHE A 92 5.66 0.16 19.66
N ALA A 93 6.12 -1.08 19.65
CA ALA A 93 5.37 -2.20 19.08
C ALA A 93 4.02 -2.41 19.78
N SER A 94 4.00 -2.45 21.13
CA SER A 94 2.75 -2.61 21.90
C SER A 94 1.80 -1.43 21.72
N HIS A 95 2.31 -0.18 21.69
CA HIS A 95 1.47 1.00 21.45
C HIS A 95 0.88 1.03 20.05
N ASN A 96 1.65 0.63 19.01
CA ASN A 96 1.15 0.50 17.64
C ASN A 96 0.05 -0.55 17.55
N LEU A 97 0.21 -1.73 18.16
CA LEU A 97 -0.81 -2.78 18.18
C LEU A 97 -2.08 -2.34 18.91
N THR A 98 -1.92 -1.67 20.07
CA THR A 98 -3.08 -1.14 20.81
C THR A 98 -3.82 -0.07 20.01
N LEU A 99 -3.09 0.88 19.42
CA LEU A 99 -3.67 1.94 18.61
C LEU A 99 -4.35 1.37 17.35
N SER A 100 -3.72 0.40 16.69
CA SER A 100 -4.27 -0.31 15.54
C SER A 100 -5.59 -1.00 15.87
N LEU A 101 -5.67 -1.70 17.02
CA LEU A 101 -6.89 -2.35 17.47
C LEU A 101 -8.00 -1.32 17.74
N LEU A 102 -7.68 -0.22 18.43
CA LEU A 102 -8.67 0.82 18.73
C LEU A 102 -9.20 1.50 17.45
N ILE A 103 -8.31 1.86 16.54
CA ILE A 103 -8.70 2.47 15.27
C ILE A 103 -9.56 1.50 14.45
N SER A 104 -9.14 0.23 14.33
CA SER A 104 -9.87 -0.76 13.55
C SER A 104 -11.24 -1.11 14.13
N LEU A 105 -11.37 -1.19 15.45
CA LEU A 105 -12.66 -1.38 16.13
C LEU A 105 -13.58 -0.18 15.91
N SER A 106 -13.06 1.04 16.06
CA SER A 106 -13.85 2.26 15.82
C SER A 106 -14.30 2.37 14.37
N TRP A 107 -13.39 2.13 13.43
CA TRP A 107 -13.67 2.16 11.99
C TRP A 107 -14.62 1.04 11.56
N GLY A 108 -14.36 -0.20 12.02
CA GLY A 108 -15.22 -1.34 11.75
C GLY A 108 -16.63 -1.16 12.32
N ALA A 109 -16.75 -0.65 13.56
CA ALA A 109 -18.04 -0.34 14.17
C ALA A 109 -18.80 0.74 13.37
N LEU A 110 -18.12 1.80 12.92
CA LEU A 110 -18.70 2.82 12.06
C LEU A 110 -19.27 2.21 10.79
N LEU A 111 -18.47 1.42 10.06
CA LEU A 111 -18.91 0.81 8.80
C LEU A 111 -20.00 -0.25 9.03
N PHE A 112 -19.94 -1.00 10.12
CA PHE A 112 -20.98 -2.00 10.47
C PHE A 112 -22.32 -1.35 10.76
N ILE A 113 -22.33 -0.29 11.59
CA ILE A 113 -23.56 0.42 12.00
C ILE A 113 -24.17 1.18 10.82
N PHE A 114 -23.32 1.86 10.04
CA PHE A 114 -23.75 2.71 8.93
C PHE A 114 -23.69 1.99 7.57
N ALA A 115 -23.62 0.65 7.53
CA ALA A 115 -23.55 -0.11 6.28
C ALA A 115 -24.69 0.24 5.33
N THR A 116 -25.93 0.23 5.82
CA THR A 116 -27.12 0.52 4.98
C THR A 116 -27.13 1.95 4.42
N PRO A 117 -26.97 3.03 5.21
CA PRO A 117 -26.91 4.39 4.64
C PRO A 117 -25.69 4.63 3.75
N ILE A 118 -24.57 3.97 3.97
CA ILE A 118 -23.41 4.09 3.08
C ILE A 118 -23.68 3.44 1.73
N ILE A 119 -24.25 2.23 1.72
CA ILE A 119 -24.56 1.52 0.48
C ILE A 119 -25.69 2.22 -0.29
N SER A 120 -26.65 2.86 0.39
CA SER A 120 -27.74 3.57 -0.28
C SER A 120 -27.26 4.76 -1.15
N ILE A 121 -26.04 5.30 -0.90
CA ILE A 121 -25.44 6.36 -1.73
C ILE A 121 -25.21 5.89 -3.18
N TYR A 122 -25.06 4.58 -3.40
CA TYR A 122 -24.79 4.03 -4.73
C TYR A 122 -26.08 3.80 -5.57
N GLU A 123 -27.28 4.02 -5.00
CA GLU A 123 -28.56 3.85 -5.66
C GLU A 123 -28.71 2.50 -6.39
N LEU A 124 -28.18 1.43 -5.78
CA LEU A 124 -28.24 0.07 -6.32
C LEU A 124 -29.65 -0.50 -6.22
N GLU A 125 -29.96 -1.48 -7.06
CA GLU A 125 -31.19 -2.26 -6.94
C GLU A 125 -31.31 -2.89 -5.54
N PRO A 126 -32.52 -2.98 -4.94
CA PRO A 126 -32.71 -3.35 -3.53
C PRO A 126 -32.03 -4.65 -3.12
N HIS A 127 -32.04 -5.67 -4.01
CA HIS A 127 -31.40 -6.96 -3.71
C HIS A 127 -29.85 -6.87 -3.76
N ILE A 128 -29.28 -6.09 -4.70
CA ILE A 128 -27.83 -5.84 -4.78
C ILE A 128 -27.36 -5.01 -3.58
N ALA A 129 -28.14 -3.99 -3.20
CA ALA A 129 -27.85 -3.18 -2.01
C ALA A 129 -27.86 -4.01 -0.73
N LYS A 130 -28.79 -4.97 -0.62
CA LYS A 130 -28.83 -5.92 0.50
C LYS A 130 -27.57 -6.79 0.54
N MET A 131 -27.17 -7.40 -0.59
CA MET A 131 -25.94 -8.19 -0.70
C MET A 131 -24.69 -7.37 -0.33
N ALA A 132 -24.57 -6.15 -0.84
CA ALA A 132 -23.47 -5.24 -0.54
C ALA A 132 -23.43 -4.89 0.95
N GLY A 133 -24.59 -4.62 1.56
CA GLY A 133 -24.68 -4.31 3.00
C GLY A 133 -24.31 -5.48 3.90
N GLU A 134 -24.72 -6.69 3.56
CA GLU A 134 -24.34 -7.92 4.27
C GLU A 134 -22.83 -8.19 4.15
N TYR A 135 -22.30 -8.10 2.93
CA TYR A 135 -20.87 -8.22 2.67
C TYR A 135 -20.06 -7.19 3.48
N LEU A 136 -20.44 -5.91 3.44
CA LEU A 136 -19.76 -4.84 4.18
C LEU A 136 -19.77 -5.09 5.68
N ARG A 137 -20.89 -5.54 6.27
CA ARG A 137 -20.96 -5.83 7.71
C ARG A 137 -19.99 -6.93 8.11
N ILE A 138 -19.88 -8.00 7.34
CA ILE A 138 -18.94 -9.10 7.63
C ILE A 138 -17.51 -8.61 7.52
N ILE A 139 -17.15 -7.94 6.42
CA ILE A 139 -15.79 -7.38 6.22
C ILE A 139 -15.44 -6.34 7.29
N ALA A 140 -16.39 -5.53 7.74
CA ALA A 140 -16.17 -4.56 8.82
C ALA A 140 -15.70 -5.25 10.11
N THR A 141 -16.18 -6.45 10.41
CA THR A 141 -15.70 -7.25 11.56
C THR A 141 -14.34 -7.89 11.33
N ALA A 142 -13.84 -7.97 10.09
CA ALA A 142 -12.51 -8.47 9.77
C ALA A 142 -11.41 -7.39 9.95
N PHE A 143 -11.75 -6.10 9.94
CA PHE A 143 -10.76 -5.02 10.02
C PHE A 143 -9.81 -5.08 11.22
N PRO A 144 -10.20 -5.51 12.43
CA PRO A 144 -9.25 -5.73 13.51
C PRO A 144 -8.11 -6.68 13.12
N PHE A 145 -8.38 -7.75 12.40
CA PHE A 145 -7.37 -8.69 11.94
C PHE A 145 -6.50 -8.08 10.85
N VAL A 146 -7.10 -7.40 9.86
CA VAL A 146 -6.39 -6.71 8.76
C VAL A 146 -5.41 -5.67 9.31
N PHE A 147 -5.87 -4.80 10.22
CA PHE A 147 -5.06 -3.72 10.78
C PHE A 147 -3.93 -4.24 11.66
N LEU A 148 -4.23 -5.23 12.50
CA LEU A 148 -3.21 -5.89 13.33
C LEU A 148 -2.17 -6.61 12.44
N SER A 149 -2.59 -7.31 11.40
CA SER A 149 -1.69 -8.00 10.45
C SER A 149 -0.78 -7.01 9.72
N ALA A 150 -1.30 -5.85 9.30
CA ALA A 150 -0.51 -4.78 8.73
C ALA A 150 0.53 -4.23 9.74
N THR A 151 0.12 -4.03 11.00
CA THR A 151 0.99 -3.57 12.08
C THR A 151 2.09 -4.57 12.40
N PHE A 152 1.76 -5.86 12.50
CA PHE A 152 2.73 -6.94 12.67
C PHE A 152 3.73 -6.97 11.50
N THR A 153 3.25 -6.83 10.27
CA THR A 153 4.12 -6.74 9.08
C THR A 153 5.14 -5.60 9.24
N GLY A 154 4.71 -4.41 9.68
CA GLY A 154 5.60 -3.29 9.96
C GLY A 154 6.64 -3.61 11.05
N ILE A 155 6.24 -4.26 12.15
CA ILE A 155 7.14 -4.65 13.24
C ILE A 155 8.21 -5.65 12.73
N PHE A 156 7.83 -6.67 11.97
CA PHE A 156 8.78 -7.67 11.44
C PHE A 156 9.71 -7.07 10.38
N ASN A 157 9.22 -6.17 9.52
CA ASN A 157 10.05 -5.44 8.56
C ASN A 157 11.07 -4.57 9.27
N ALA A 158 10.67 -3.82 10.30
CA ALA A 158 11.55 -3.03 11.15
C ALA A 158 12.67 -3.86 11.79
N ALA A 159 12.34 -5.10 12.18
CA ALA A 159 13.28 -6.06 12.76
C ALA A 159 14.18 -6.77 11.71
N GLY A 160 14.05 -6.42 10.43
CA GLY A 160 14.80 -7.06 9.33
C GLY A 160 14.35 -8.49 9.00
N ARG A 161 13.14 -8.87 9.40
CA ARG A 161 12.57 -10.23 9.28
C ARG A 161 11.44 -10.32 8.24
N SER A 162 11.58 -9.65 7.10
CA SER A 162 10.54 -9.56 6.04
C SER A 162 10.07 -10.92 5.47
N LYS A 163 10.85 -11.99 5.62
CA LYS A 163 10.44 -13.35 5.24
C LYS A 163 9.27 -13.88 6.06
N ILE A 164 9.11 -13.42 7.31
CA ILE A 164 8.01 -13.89 8.19
C ILE A 164 6.66 -13.35 7.69
N PRO A 165 6.48 -12.03 7.48
CA PRO A 165 5.27 -11.51 6.86
C PRO A 165 4.96 -12.16 5.50
N PHE A 166 5.97 -12.36 4.65
CA PHE A 166 5.79 -13.03 3.36
C PHE A 166 5.18 -14.42 3.52
N SER A 167 5.75 -15.26 4.38
CA SER A 167 5.25 -16.63 4.60
C SER A 167 3.85 -16.64 5.20
N ILE A 168 3.58 -15.77 6.18
CA ILE A 168 2.28 -15.71 6.86
C ILE A 168 1.18 -15.20 5.92
N ASN A 169 1.44 -14.12 5.15
CA ASN A 169 0.49 -13.62 4.17
C ASN A 169 0.27 -14.64 3.03
N GLY A 170 1.31 -15.40 2.66
CA GLY A 170 1.18 -16.51 1.70
C GLY A 170 0.23 -17.60 2.19
N ILE A 171 0.29 -17.95 3.48
CA ILE A 171 -0.66 -18.89 4.09
C ILE A 171 -2.07 -18.30 4.06
N GLY A 172 -2.24 -17.01 4.36
CA GLY A 172 -3.53 -16.32 4.26
C GLY A 172 -4.13 -16.42 2.86
N LEU A 173 -3.33 -16.13 1.81
CA LEU A 173 -3.76 -16.27 0.42
C LEU A 173 -4.21 -17.70 0.11
N ILE A 174 -3.42 -18.71 0.47
CA ILE A 174 -3.78 -20.12 0.23
C ILE A 174 -5.08 -20.47 0.97
N THR A 175 -5.23 -20.02 2.21
CA THR A 175 -6.44 -20.22 3.01
C THR A 175 -7.67 -19.63 2.30
N ASN A 176 -7.57 -18.39 1.80
CA ASN A 176 -8.66 -17.75 1.07
C ASN A 176 -9.00 -18.49 -0.23
N ILE A 177 -7.99 -18.84 -1.05
CA ILE A 177 -8.18 -19.59 -2.31
C ILE A 177 -8.94 -20.90 -2.08
N ILE A 178 -8.68 -21.58 -0.95
CA ILE A 178 -9.34 -22.85 -0.60
C ILE A 178 -10.75 -22.60 -0.06
N LEU A 179 -10.92 -21.61 0.82
CA LEU A 179 -12.19 -21.37 1.51
C LEU A 179 -13.24 -20.71 0.61
N ASP A 180 -12.83 -19.83 -0.33
CA ASP A 180 -13.76 -19.17 -1.26
C ASP A 180 -14.66 -20.16 -1.99
N PRO A 181 -14.17 -21.13 -2.78
CA PRO A 181 -15.05 -22.05 -3.51
C PRO A 181 -15.88 -22.91 -2.57
N ILE A 182 -15.39 -23.25 -1.38
CA ILE A 182 -16.14 -24.04 -0.40
C ILE A 182 -17.35 -23.26 0.10
N PHE A 183 -17.17 -22.00 0.49
CA PHE A 183 -18.26 -21.20 1.06
C PHE A 183 -19.15 -20.60 -0.01
N ILE A 184 -18.59 -20.17 -1.13
CA ILE A 184 -19.36 -19.58 -2.22
C ILE A 184 -20.26 -20.62 -2.88
N PHE A 185 -19.69 -21.74 -3.31
CA PHE A 185 -20.39 -22.77 -4.11
C PHE A 185 -20.76 -24.01 -3.28
N GLY A 186 -19.84 -24.54 -2.46
CA GLY A 186 -20.09 -25.74 -1.68
C GLY A 186 -21.21 -25.58 -0.67
N LEU A 187 -21.24 -24.45 0.05
CA LEU A 187 -22.30 -24.09 1.00
C LEU A 187 -23.38 -23.18 0.37
N SER A 188 -23.21 -22.76 -0.88
CA SER A 188 -24.14 -21.87 -1.59
C SER A 188 -24.41 -20.53 -0.89
N TRP A 189 -23.39 -20.00 -0.17
CA TRP A 189 -23.51 -18.73 0.55
C TRP A 189 -23.21 -17.50 -0.32
N GLY A 190 -22.83 -17.67 -1.57
CA GLY A 190 -22.60 -16.58 -2.51
C GLY A 190 -21.62 -15.52 -1.99
N THR A 191 -21.98 -14.23 -2.09
CA THR A 191 -21.13 -13.10 -1.64
C THR A 191 -20.86 -13.12 -0.14
N THR A 192 -21.80 -13.59 0.68
CA THR A 192 -21.61 -13.78 2.12
C THR A 192 -20.51 -14.82 2.39
N GLY A 193 -20.47 -15.90 1.57
CA GLY A 193 -19.40 -16.91 1.63
C GLY A 193 -18.02 -16.33 1.37
N ALA A 194 -17.89 -15.48 0.34
CA ALA A 194 -16.63 -14.77 0.04
C ALA A 194 -16.18 -13.89 1.22
N ALA A 195 -17.11 -13.12 1.81
CA ALA A 195 -16.79 -12.29 2.98
C ALA A 195 -16.30 -13.10 4.18
N ILE A 196 -16.92 -14.24 4.46
CA ILE A 196 -16.53 -15.14 5.57
C ILE A 196 -15.18 -15.81 5.28
N ALA A 197 -14.91 -16.23 4.05
CA ALA A 197 -13.62 -16.78 3.66
C ALA A 197 -12.48 -15.77 3.88
N THR A 198 -12.68 -14.53 3.44
CA THR A 198 -11.77 -13.40 3.68
C THR A 198 -11.56 -13.16 5.18
N TRP A 199 -12.65 -13.13 5.96
CA TRP A 199 -12.59 -12.97 7.41
C TRP A 199 -11.73 -14.07 8.07
N LEU A 200 -11.94 -15.33 7.72
CA LEU A 200 -11.19 -16.47 8.26
C LEU A 200 -9.71 -16.43 7.84
N ALA A 201 -9.44 -16.07 6.59
CA ALA A 201 -8.07 -15.94 6.10
C ALA A 201 -7.30 -14.85 6.86
N GLU A 202 -7.88 -13.67 7.05
CA GLU A 202 -7.28 -12.57 7.81
C GLU A 202 -7.13 -12.89 9.30
N ALA A 203 -8.11 -13.59 9.90
CA ALA A 203 -8.00 -14.09 11.26
C ALA A 203 -6.86 -15.09 11.40
N THR A 204 -6.69 -16.00 10.44
CA THR A 204 -5.57 -16.96 10.39
C THR A 204 -4.24 -16.25 10.34
N VAL A 205 -4.08 -15.25 9.46
CA VAL A 205 -2.87 -14.41 9.34
C VAL A 205 -2.56 -13.76 10.69
N CYS A 206 -3.55 -13.13 11.32
CA CYS A 206 -3.37 -12.45 12.61
C CYS A 206 -2.95 -13.43 13.72
N ILE A 207 -3.60 -14.58 13.81
CA ILE A 207 -3.27 -15.64 14.79
C ILE A 207 -1.83 -16.15 14.58
N LEU A 208 -1.41 -16.37 13.34
CA LEU A 208 -0.05 -16.80 13.02
C LEU A 208 1.00 -15.76 13.42
N PHE A 209 0.72 -14.47 13.23
CA PHE A 209 1.61 -13.40 13.71
C PHE A 209 1.72 -13.40 15.24
N ILE A 210 0.60 -13.54 15.95
CA ILE A 210 0.58 -13.63 17.43
C ILE A 210 1.38 -14.84 17.89
N TYR A 211 1.20 -16.00 17.22
CA TYR A 211 1.95 -17.20 17.50
C TYR A 211 3.47 -17.01 17.35
N GLN A 212 3.91 -16.38 16.25
CA GLN A 212 5.33 -16.09 16.03
C GLN A 212 5.91 -15.17 17.09
N LEU A 213 5.17 -14.15 17.54
CA LEU A 213 5.66 -13.21 18.54
C LEU A 213 5.61 -13.75 19.96
N LYS A 214 4.50 -14.41 20.35
CA LYS A 214 4.31 -14.86 21.73
C LYS A 214 4.87 -16.26 22.00
N GLN A 215 4.52 -17.23 21.16
CA GLN A 215 4.89 -18.62 21.41
C GLN A 215 6.33 -18.91 21.00
N LYS A 216 6.73 -18.50 19.81
CA LYS A 216 8.10 -18.67 19.32
C LYS A 216 9.07 -17.60 19.81
N LYS A 217 8.58 -16.54 20.44
CA LYS A 217 9.40 -15.45 20.99
C LYS A 217 10.48 -14.95 20.04
N ILE A 218 10.12 -14.83 18.74
CA ILE A 218 11.10 -14.60 17.66
C ILE A 218 11.83 -13.27 17.79
N LEU A 219 11.14 -12.22 18.30
CA LEU A 219 11.75 -10.89 18.47
C LEU A 219 12.16 -10.61 19.91
N TRP A 220 11.31 -10.98 20.87
CA TRP A 220 11.48 -10.67 22.28
C TRP A 220 10.96 -11.80 23.16
N ASP A 221 11.65 -12.07 24.27
CA ASP A 221 11.28 -13.15 25.19
C ASP A 221 10.05 -12.84 26.03
N ASP A 222 9.89 -11.57 26.44
CA ASP A 222 8.71 -11.08 27.18
C ASP A 222 8.12 -9.88 26.45
N PHE A 223 7.02 -10.08 25.71
CA PHE A 223 6.35 -9.09 24.91
C PHE A 223 4.86 -9.02 25.24
N ARG A 224 4.40 -7.82 25.62
CA ARG A 224 2.99 -7.54 25.82
C ARG A 224 2.41 -7.01 24.52
N LEU A 225 1.41 -7.72 23.96
CA LEU A 225 0.76 -7.30 22.71
C LEU A 225 0.07 -5.95 22.86
N PHE A 226 -0.63 -5.75 23.98
CA PHE A 226 -1.41 -4.54 24.23
C PHE A 226 -0.96 -3.86 25.52
N THR A 227 -1.06 -2.52 25.55
CA THR A 227 -0.63 -1.70 26.67
C THR A 227 -1.51 -0.45 26.81
N LYS A 228 -1.52 0.18 27.99
CA LYS A 228 -2.16 1.51 28.16
C LYS A 228 -1.40 2.54 27.31
N LEU A 229 -2.13 3.28 26.48
CA LEU A 229 -1.54 4.28 25.59
C LEU A 229 -0.91 5.42 26.38
N LYS A 230 0.37 5.71 26.12
CA LYS A 230 1.09 6.86 26.66
C LYS A 230 1.23 7.92 25.57
N LYS A 231 0.91 9.18 25.90
CA LYS A 231 0.88 10.32 24.97
C LYS A 231 2.15 10.46 24.14
N GLN A 232 3.34 10.25 24.73
CA GLN A 232 4.62 10.39 24.04
C GLN A 232 4.77 9.39 22.88
N TYR A 233 4.43 8.10 23.06
CA TYR A 233 4.51 7.07 22.02
C TYR A 233 3.41 7.27 20.98
N THR A 234 2.17 7.49 21.42
CA THR A 234 1.02 7.69 20.53
C THR A 234 1.23 8.91 19.63
N ARG A 235 1.68 10.06 20.18
CA ARG A 235 1.97 11.27 19.39
C ARG A 235 3.06 11.02 18.34
N HIS A 236 4.10 10.26 18.70
CA HIS A 236 5.19 9.93 17.79
C HIS A 236 4.71 9.05 16.64
N ILE A 237 3.92 8.00 16.95
CA ILE A 237 3.33 7.09 15.97
C ILE A 237 2.41 7.85 15.00
N LEU A 238 1.50 8.68 15.54
CA LEU A 238 0.57 9.49 14.73
C LEU A 238 1.31 10.47 13.83
N LYS A 239 2.37 11.12 14.33
CA LYS A 239 3.20 12.06 13.55
C LYS A 239 3.83 11.39 12.34
N ILE A 240 4.21 10.10 12.45
CA ILE A 240 4.82 9.32 11.37
C ILE A 240 3.76 8.74 10.44
N GLY A 241 2.74 8.09 10.99
CA GLY A 241 1.81 7.28 10.22
C GLY A 241 0.67 8.07 9.57
N LEU A 242 0.16 9.12 10.25
CA LEU A 242 -1.00 9.87 9.76
C LEU A 242 -0.75 10.54 8.38
N PRO A 243 0.40 11.16 8.09
CA PRO A 243 0.64 11.73 6.76
C PRO A 243 0.58 10.69 5.64
N VAL A 244 1.07 9.47 5.91
CA VAL A 244 1.07 8.37 4.93
C VAL A 244 -0.35 7.83 4.69
N ALA A 245 -1.10 7.61 5.77
CA ALA A 245 -2.49 7.19 5.67
C ALA A 245 -3.36 8.23 4.93
N ALA A 246 -3.20 9.52 5.27
CA ALA A 246 -3.91 10.62 4.64
C ALA A 246 -3.57 10.71 3.14
N LEU A 247 -2.29 10.61 2.76
CA LEU A 247 -1.86 10.61 1.36
C LEU A 247 -2.60 9.54 0.55
N ASN A 248 -2.62 8.29 1.05
CA ASN A 248 -3.24 7.18 0.31
C ASN A 248 -4.77 7.30 0.26
N THR A 249 -5.40 7.77 1.33
CA THR A 249 -6.85 8.00 1.34
C THR A 249 -7.24 9.13 0.37
N LEU A 250 -6.50 10.23 0.38
CA LEU A 250 -6.77 11.37 -0.51
C LEU A 250 -6.53 11.04 -1.99
N PHE A 251 -5.59 10.15 -2.28
CA PHE A 251 -5.33 9.68 -3.64
C PHE A 251 -6.54 8.96 -4.27
N ALA A 252 -7.34 8.26 -3.48
CA ALA A 252 -8.54 7.58 -3.95
C ALA A 252 -9.57 8.57 -4.56
N PHE A 253 -9.75 9.73 -3.93
CA PHE A 253 -10.66 10.78 -4.45
C PHE A 253 -10.19 11.35 -5.78
N VAL A 254 -8.87 11.53 -5.95
CA VAL A 254 -8.31 12.00 -7.23
C VAL A 254 -8.58 10.98 -8.34
N ASN A 255 -8.34 9.69 -8.06
CA ASN A 255 -8.60 8.62 -9.04
C ASN A 255 -10.09 8.50 -9.40
N MET A 256 -10.99 8.67 -8.45
CA MET A 256 -12.43 8.69 -8.71
C MET A 256 -12.81 9.85 -9.65
N PHE A 257 -12.26 11.05 -9.43
CA PHE A 257 -12.50 12.20 -10.28
C PHE A 257 -11.95 11.98 -11.70
N LEU A 258 -10.71 11.51 -11.82
CA LEU A 258 -10.11 11.21 -13.13
C LEU A 258 -10.86 10.10 -13.88
N GLY A 259 -11.36 9.08 -13.17
CA GLY A 259 -12.19 8.03 -13.74
C GLY A 259 -13.48 8.59 -14.35
N ARG A 260 -14.17 9.50 -13.63
CA ARG A 260 -15.35 10.18 -14.14
C ARG A 260 -15.02 10.99 -15.39
N THR A 261 -13.97 11.81 -15.35
CA THR A 261 -13.56 12.63 -16.51
C THR A 261 -13.15 11.75 -17.69
N ALA A 262 -12.48 10.63 -17.46
CA ALA A 262 -12.15 9.68 -18.52
C ALA A 262 -13.40 9.04 -19.16
N THR A 263 -14.44 8.75 -18.34
CA THR A 263 -15.73 8.27 -18.84
C THR A 263 -16.45 9.34 -19.67
N GLU A 264 -16.42 10.60 -19.25
CA GLU A 264 -17.03 11.72 -19.99
C GLU A 264 -16.35 11.95 -21.34
N GLN A 265 -15.02 11.73 -21.45
CA GLN A 265 -14.25 11.96 -22.69
C GLN A 265 -14.15 10.76 -23.63
N GLY A 266 -14.22 9.54 -23.13
CA GLY A 266 -13.98 8.34 -23.93
C GLY A 266 -14.93 7.19 -23.64
N GLY A 267 -16.03 7.44 -22.91
CA GLY A 267 -17.00 6.41 -22.54
C GLY A 267 -16.35 5.27 -21.74
N HIS A 268 -16.84 4.07 -21.98
CA HIS A 268 -16.32 2.87 -21.31
C HIS A 268 -14.85 2.57 -21.64
N LEU A 269 -14.37 2.90 -22.84
CA LEU A 269 -12.96 2.71 -23.23
C LEU A 269 -12.01 3.60 -22.44
N GLY A 270 -12.40 4.85 -22.14
CA GLY A 270 -11.62 5.75 -21.31
C GLY A 270 -11.48 5.26 -19.88
N LEU A 271 -12.58 4.80 -19.27
CA LEU A 271 -12.56 4.25 -17.92
C LEU A 271 -11.77 2.93 -17.88
N MET A 272 -11.97 2.06 -18.86
CA MET A 272 -11.26 0.80 -19.00
C MET A 272 -9.74 1.02 -19.13
N ALA A 273 -9.32 1.99 -19.97
CA ALA A 273 -7.89 2.31 -20.13
C ALA A 273 -7.26 2.77 -18.81
N LEU A 274 -7.96 3.63 -18.03
CA LEU A 274 -7.49 4.08 -16.73
C LEU A 274 -7.43 2.94 -15.70
N THR A 275 -8.45 2.10 -15.63
CA THR A 275 -8.55 1.04 -14.60
C THR A 275 -7.62 -0.12 -14.92
N THR A 276 -7.65 -0.67 -16.12
CA THR A 276 -6.76 -1.77 -16.53
C THR A 276 -5.31 -1.31 -16.63
N GLY A 277 -5.08 -0.12 -17.20
CA GLY A 277 -3.74 0.48 -17.25
C GLY A 277 -3.16 0.71 -15.85
N GLY A 278 -3.98 1.17 -14.91
CA GLY A 278 -3.60 1.30 -13.49
C GLY A 278 -3.26 -0.04 -12.83
N GLN A 279 -3.93 -1.15 -13.20
CA GLN A 279 -3.56 -2.49 -12.71
C GLN A 279 -2.20 -2.95 -13.28
N ILE A 280 -1.90 -2.62 -14.53
CA ILE A 280 -0.59 -2.90 -15.14
C ILE A 280 0.49 -2.06 -14.45
N GLU A 281 0.24 -0.75 -14.24
CA GLU A 281 1.12 0.14 -13.50
C GLU A 281 1.34 -0.33 -12.05
N ALA A 282 0.35 -0.94 -11.42
CA ALA A 282 0.46 -1.45 -10.06
C ALA A 282 1.60 -2.48 -9.88
N ILE A 283 2.01 -3.18 -10.94
CA ILE A 283 3.16 -4.09 -10.90
C ILE A 283 4.45 -3.30 -10.64
N THR A 284 4.65 -2.21 -11.36
CA THR A 284 5.83 -1.35 -11.22
C THR A 284 5.80 -0.58 -9.90
N TRP A 285 4.62 -0.10 -9.51
CA TRP A 285 4.38 0.59 -8.25
C TRP A 285 4.68 -0.31 -7.04
N ASN A 286 4.13 -1.55 -7.00
CA ASN A 286 4.38 -2.50 -5.91
C ASN A 286 5.85 -2.90 -5.81
N THR A 287 6.55 -3.03 -6.95
CA THR A 287 7.99 -3.28 -6.97
C THR A 287 8.76 -2.12 -6.32
N SER A 288 8.43 -0.89 -6.68
CA SER A 288 9.03 0.32 -6.10
C SER A 288 8.75 0.46 -4.61
N GLN A 289 7.52 0.16 -4.19
CA GLN A 289 7.13 0.15 -2.77
C GLN A 289 7.90 -0.90 -1.97
N GLY A 290 8.19 -2.07 -2.56
CA GLY A 290 9.03 -3.08 -1.91
C GLY A 290 10.44 -2.59 -1.64
N PHE A 291 11.08 -1.93 -2.61
CA PHE A 291 12.39 -1.30 -2.43
C PHE A 291 12.35 -0.13 -1.42
N SER A 292 11.32 0.70 -1.49
CA SER A 292 11.12 1.83 -0.58
C SER A 292 10.97 1.38 0.88
N THR A 293 10.13 0.38 1.11
CA THR A 293 9.89 -0.20 2.45
C THR A 293 11.15 -0.85 3.00
N ALA A 294 11.89 -1.60 2.18
CA ALA A 294 13.17 -2.19 2.58
C ALA A 294 14.20 -1.10 2.93
N LEU A 295 14.26 -0.04 2.12
CA LEU A 295 15.12 1.11 2.37
C LEU A 295 14.70 1.86 3.63
N SER A 296 13.40 2.04 3.88
CA SER A 296 12.86 2.66 5.09
C SER A 296 13.29 1.92 6.36
N ALA A 297 13.12 0.60 6.39
CA ALA A 297 13.55 -0.24 7.51
C ALA A 297 15.08 -0.19 7.73
N PHE A 298 15.86 -0.23 6.63
CA PHE A 298 17.31 -0.11 6.69
C PHE A 298 17.75 1.27 7.20
N VAL A 299 17.14 2.33 6.68
CA VAL A 299 17.42 3.72 7.09
C VAL A 299 17.03 3.94 8.53
N ALA A 300 15.87 3.44 8.99
CA ALA A 300 15.41 3.61 10.38
C ALA A 300 16.47 3.12 11.39
N GLN A 301 17.01 1.90 11.17
CA GLN A 301 18.04 1.35 12.05
C GLN A 301 19.36 2.12 11.95
N ASN A 302 19.85 2.41 10.73
CA ASN A 302 21.16 3.06 10.53
C ASN A 302 21.15 4.55 10.94
N TYR A 303 20.02 5.23 10.72
CA TYR A 303 19.85 6.63 11.14
C TYR A 303 19.87 6.78 12.65
N ALA A 304 19.12 5.93 13.38
CA ALA A 304 19.14 5.91 14.84
C ALA A 304 20.49 5.47 15.42
N ALA A 305 21.21 4.60 14.72
CA ALA A 305 22.60 4.21 15.04
C ALA A 305 23.63 5.27 14.66
N ARG A 306 23.24 6.45 14.17
CA ARG A 306 24.10 7.56 13.68
C ARG A 306 25.05 7.17 12.54
N GLN A 307 24.74 6.12 11.79
CA GLN A 307 25.56 5.63 10.66
C GLN A 307 25.14 6.30 9.34
N ILE A 308 25.30 7.62 9.26
CA ILE A 308 24.82 8.45 8.14
C ILE A 308 25.48 8.06 6.81
N SER A 309 26.74 7.68 6.81
CA SER A 309 27.43 7.19 5.60
C SER A 309 26.75 5.95 5.00
N ARG A 310 26.28 5.03 5.85
CA ARG A 310 25.53 3.84 5.41
C ARG A 310 24.14 4.21 4.88
N VAL A 311 23.45 5.17 5.51
CA VAL A 311 22.18 5.70 5.01
C VAL A 311 22.34 6.26 3.60
N LEU A 312 23.35 7.10 3.36
CA LEU A 312 23.63 7.68 2.03
C LEU A 312 24.01 6.62 1.00
N LYS A 313 24.82 5.64 1.40
CA LYS A 313 25.21 4.54 0.51
C LYS A 313 24.01 3.67 0.15
N ALA A 314 23.16 3.33 1.12
CA ALA A 314 21.90 2.57 0.88
C ALA A 314 20.96 3.34 -0.06
N TYR A 315 20.78 4.64 0.18
CA TYR A 315 20.00 5.52 -0.69
C TYR A 315 20.51 5.48 -2.15
N ARG A 316 21.83 5.71 -2.36
CA ARG A 316 22.41 5.67 -3.70
C ARG A 316 22.25 4.29 -4.35
N THR A 317 22.48 3.21 -3.59
CA THR A 317 22.32 1.84 -4.09
C THR A 317 20.89 1.59 -4.54
N THR A 318 19.90 1.95 -3.72
CA THR A 318 18.48 1.76 -4.06
C THR A 318 18.06 2.65 -5.24
N LEU A 319 18.55 3.90 -5.31
CA LEU A 319 18.32 4.77 -6.47
C LEU A 319 18.80 4.14 -7.77
N TRP A 320 20.01 3.56 -7.78
CA TRP A 320 20.52 2.89 -8.98
C TRP A 320 19.69 1.66 -9.35
N MET A 321 19.27 0.87 -8.36
CA MET A 321 18.41 -0.30 -8.61
C MET A 321 17.07 0.13 -9.22
N THR A 322 16.42 1.12 -8.62
CA THR A 322 15.13 1.63 -9.12
C THR A 322 15.26 2.43 -10.41
N PHE A 323 16.39 3.09 -10.65
CA PHE A 323 16.69 3.75 -11.93
C PHE A 323 16.78 2.73 -13.07
N ILE A 324 17.53 1.63 -12.89
CA ILE A 324 17.68 0.59 -13.91
C ILE A 324 16.31 -0.06 -14.18
N PHE A 325 15.60 -0.45 -13.13
CA PHE A 325 14.30 -1.08 -13.27
C PHE A 325 13.24 -0.12 -13.84
N GLY A 326 13.24 1.15 -13.40
CA GLY A 326 12.35 2.19 -13.91
C GLY A 326 12.60 2.51 -15.38
N SER A 327 13.87 2.59 -15.81
CA SER A 327 14.22 2.78 -17.22
C SER A 327 13.76 1.60 -18.08
N PHE A 328 13.88 0.37 -17.58
CA PHE A 328 13.39 -0.82 -18.25
C PHE A 328 11.86 -0.79 -18.39
N CYS A 329 11.12 -0.47 -17.32
CA CYS A 329 9.66 -0.36 -17.39
C CYS A 329 9.21 0.80 -18.31
N THR A 330 9.89 1.94 -18.25
CA THR A 330 9.67 3.07 -19.18
C THR A 330 9.82 2.62 -20.62
N PHE A 331 10.90 1.91 -20.95
CA PHE A 331 11.13 1.37 -22.29
C PHE A 331 10.00 0.43 -22.71
N LEU A 332 9.61 -0.51 -21.85
CA LEU A 332 8.53 -1.45 -22.14
C LEU A 332 7.20 -0.74 -22.41
N PHE A 333 6.81 0.21 -21.58
CA PHE A 333 5.52 0.91 -21.71
C PHE A 333 5.47 1.81 -22.95
N ILE A 334 6.59 2.47 -23.28
CA ILE A 334 6.66 3.34 -24.45
C ILE A 334 6.68 2.52 -25.75
N CYS A 335 7.50 1.46 -25.82
CA CYS A 335 7.70 0.69 -27.04
C CYS A 335 6.63 -0.38 -27.26
N TYR A 336 6.15 -1.00 -26.19
CA TYR A 336 5.26 -2.18 -26.25
C TYR A 336 3.92 -1.95 -25.51
N GLY A 337 3.45 -0.71 -25.38
CA GLY A 337 2.23 -0.39 -24.66
C GLY A 337 0.98 -1.11 -25.18
N ASN A 338 0.82 -1.19 -26.51
CA ASN A 338 -0.31 -1.88 -27.14
C ASN A 338 -0.23 -3.40 -26.91
N GLU A 339 0.94 -3.99 -27.09
CA GLU A 339 1.19 -5.42 -26.94
C GLU A 339 0.97 -5.86 -25.48
N ILE A 340 1.49 -5.08 -24.54
CA ILE A 340 1.29 -5.33 -23.11
C ILE A 340 -0.21 -5.24 -22.76
N PHE A 341 -0.90 -4.20 -23.24
CA PHE A 341 -2.31 -4.03 -22.93
C PHE A 341 -3.17 -5.13 -23.57
N SER A 342 -2.83 -5.58 -24.77
CA SER A 342 -3.54 -6.65 -25.48
C SER A 342 -3.52 -8.01 -24.77
N ILE A 343 -2.51 -8.26 -23.91
CA ILE A 343 -2.46 -9.46 -23.04
C ILE A 343 -3.65 -9.49 -22.07
N PHE A 344 -4.08 -8.33 -21.61
CA PHE A 344 -5.18 -8.20 -20.65
C PHE A 344 -6.54 -8.05 -21.33
N VAL A 345 -6.58 -7.26 -22.41
CA VAL A 345 -7.81 -6.96 -23.16
C VAL A 345 -7.53 -7.10 -24.66
N PRO A 346 -7.89 -8.23 -25.28
CA PRO A 346 -7.53 -8.53 -26.68
C PRO A 346 -8.36 -7.74 -27.71
N GLU A 347 -9.40 -7.01 -27.32
CA GLU A 347 -10.21 -6.20 -28.22
C GLU A 347 -9.39 -5.03 -28.79
N LYS A 348 -9.39 -4.86 -30.14
CA LYS A 348 -8.55 -3.88 -30.83
C LYS A 348 -8.74 -2.44 -30.32
N ALA A 349 -9.99 -1.96 -30.23
CA ALA A 349 -10.28 -0.60 -29.76
C ALA A 349 -9.82 -0.39 -28.30
N ALA A 350 -9.91 -1.44 -27.49
CA ALA A 350 -9.51 -1.41 -26.09
C ALA A 350 -7.99 -1.32 -25.92
N TYR A 351 -7.22 -2.20 -26.58
CA TYR A 351 -5.76 -2.18 -26.42
C TYR A 351 -5.09 -1.00 -27.13
N GLU A 352 -5.67 -0.47 -28.21
CA GLU A 352 -5.19 0.77 -28.83
C GLU A 352 -5.35 1.96 -27.87
N THR A 353 -6.53 2.11 -27.26
CA THR A 353 -6.79 3.16 -26.27
C THR A 353 -5.94 3.00 -25.00
N GLY A 354 -5.86 1.79 -24.46
CA GLY A 354 -5.07 1.49 -23.28
C GLY A 354 -3.56 1.55 -23.53
N GLY A 355 -3.10 1.19 -24.72
CA GLY A 355 -1.71 1.33 -25.13
C GLY A 355 -1.25 2.78 -25.21
N VAL A 356 -2.13 3.72 -25.61
CA VAL A 356 -1.86 5.16 -25.52
C VAL A 356 -1.70 5.59 -24.07
N PHE A 357 -2.56 5.10 -23.16
CA PHE A 357 -2.40 5.33 -21.72
C PHE A 357 -1.03 4.87 -21.23
N LEU A 358 -0.67 3.60 -21.46
CA LEU A 358 0.62 3.05 -21.00
C LEU A 358 1.82 3.79 -21.59
N ARG A 359 1.74 4.20 -22.85
CA ARG A 359 2.82 4.94 -23.51
C ARG A 359 3.03 6.31 -22.85
N ILE A 360 1.96 7.07 -22.59
CA ILE A 360 2.04 8.36 -21.94
C ILE A 360 2.49 8.22 -20.49
N ASP A 361 1.95 7.24 -19.77
CA ASP A 361 2.33 6.95 -18.39
C ASP A 361 3.78 6.46 -18.29
N GLY A 362 4.25 5.73 -19.31
CA GLY A 362 5.63 5.27 -19.45
C GLY A 362 6.67 6.38 -19.25
N TYR A 363 6.41 7.61 -19.71
CA TYR A 363 7.33 8.74 -19.52
C TYR A 363 7.52 9.11 -18.05
N SER A 364 6.56 8.83 -17.19
CA SER A 364 6.63 9.15 -15.76
C SER A 364 7.11 8.00 -14.89
N GLN A 365 7.18 6.76 -15.39
CA GLN A 365 7.48 5.57 -14.58
C GLN A 365 8.83 5.68 -13.83
N LEU A 366 9.88 6.12 -14.51
CA LEU A 366 11.18 6.35 -13.87
C LEU A 366 11.08 7.35 -12.72
N PHE A 367 10.37 8.46 -12.92
CA PHE A 367 10.24 9.52 -11.92
C PHE A 367 9.38 9.07 -10.74
N MET A 368 8.32 8.29 -10.97
CA MET A 368 7.51 7.67 -9.94
C MET A 368 8.37 6.75 -9.05
N MET A 369 9.21 5.92 -9.65
CA MET A 369 10.09 5.03 -8.91
C MET A 369 11.14 5.78 -8.09
N LEU A 370 11.70 6.87 -8.61
CA LEU A 370 12.60 7.75 -7.89
C LEU A 370 11.90 8.43 -6.72
N GLU A 371 10.68 8.93 -6.91
CA GLU A 371 9.86 9.50 -5.83
C GLU A 371 9.69 8.51 -4.69
N ILE A 372 9.19 7.31 -4.99
CA ILE A 372 8.90 6.25 -4.01
C ILE A 372 10.17 5.84 -3.26
N THR A 373 11.31 5.75 -3.94
CA THR A 373 12.60 5.47 -3.30
C THR A 373 12.99 6.56 -2.31
N ILE A 374 12.83 7.83 -2.70
CA ILE A 374 13.14 8.97 -1.83
C ILE A 374 12.20 9.01 -0.63
N GLN A 375 10.92 8.69 -0.81
CA GLN A 375 9.97 8.53 0.30
C GLN A 375 10.48 7.53 1.33
N GLY A 376 11.04 6.37 0.90
CA GLY A 376 11.60 5.37 1.80
C GLY A 376 12.70 5.93 2.72
N VAL A 377 13.58 6.79 2.20
CA VAL A 377 14.59 7.47 3.04
C VAL A 377 13.93 8.41 4.06
N PHE A 378 12.99 9.24 3.61
CA PHE A 378 12.28 10.16 4.50
C PHE A 378 11.52 9.41 5.60
N TYR A 379 10.85 8.31 5.25
CA TYR A 379 10.11 7.48 6.21
C TYR A 379 11.05 6.87 7.25
N GLY A 380 12.15 6.26 6.82
CA GLY A 380 13.14 5.70 7.74
C GLY A 380 13.75 6.74 8.71
N MET A 381 13.88 8.00 8.28
CA MET A 381 14.28 9.10 9.15
C MET A 381 13.14 9.59 10.08
N GLY A 382 11.92 9.08 9.96
CA GLY A 382 10.74 9.56 10.70
C GLY A 382 10.18 10.89 10.18
N ARG A 383 10.54 11.31 8.97
CA ARG A 383 10.12 12.57 8.34
C ARG A 383 9.11 12.32 7.22
N THR A 384 7.92 11.87 7.54
CA THR A 384 6.89 11.49 6.55
C THR A 384 6.13 12.67 5.94
N MET A 385 6.12 13.82 6.59
CA MET A 385 5.39 15.02 6.12
C MET A 385 5.89 15.59 4.78
N PRO A 386 7.20 15.79 4.53
CA PRO A 386 7.66 16.38 3.28
C PRO A 386 7.19 15.61 2.03
N PRO A 387 7.42 14.29 1.91
CA PRO A 387 6.93 13.55 0.76
C PRO A 387 5.39 13.49 0.70
N ALA A 388 4.69 13.45 1.83
CA ALA A 388 3.23 13.46 1.84
C ALA A 388 2.67 14.78 1.27
N VAL A 389 3.22 15.92 1.67
CA VAL A 389 2.79 17.24 1.13
C VAL A 389 3.04 17.33 -0.36
N ILE A 390 4.23 16.94 -0.85
CA ILE A 390 4.55 16.95 -2.28
C ILE A 390 3.57 16.06 -3.05
N SER A 391 3.37 14.82 -2.59
CA SER A 391 2.54 13.86 -3.29
C SER A 391 1.06 14.26 -3.27
N VAL A 392 0.52 14.77 -2.16
CA VAL A 392 -0.85 15.28 -2.09
C VAL A 392 -1.02 16.45 -3.05
N THR A 393 -0.15 17.45 -2.97
CA THR A 393 -0.26 18.66 -3.81
C THR A 393 -0.22 18.30 -5.30
N CYS A 394 0.75 17.49 -5.73
CA CYS A 394 0.86 17.11 -7.14
C CYS A 394 -0.29 16.19 -7.59
N ASN A 395 -0.78 15.30 -6.73
CA ASN A 395 -1.93 14.44 -7.07
C ASN A 395 -3.21 15.28 -7.26
N TYR A 396 -3.47 16.26 -6.40
CA TYR A 396 -4.62 17.16 -6.57
C TYR A 396 -4.47 18.11 -7.77
N LEU A 397 -3.24 18.48 -8.13
CA LEU A 397 -2.96 19.27 -9.35
C LEU A 397 -3.36 18.52 -10.63
N ARG A 398 -3.45 17.17 -10.60
CA ARG A 398 -3.97 16.37 -11.73
C ARG A 398 -5.35 16.82 -12.17
N ILE A 399 -6.22 17.17 -11.22
CA ILE A 399 -7.61 17.54 -11.50
C ILE A 399 -7.69 18.79 -12.39
N PRO A 400 -7.18 19.97 -11.98
CA PRO A 400 -7.23 21.16 -12.83
C PRO A 400 -6.42 21.02 -14.12
N MET A 401 -5.31 20.27 -14.10
CA MET A 401 -4.53 20.00 -15.32
C MET A 401 -5.29 19.12 -16.32
N ALA A 402 -5.99 18.08 -15.85
CA ALA A 402 -6.80 17.24 -16.72
C ALA A 402 -7.92 18.05 -17.37
N LEU A 403 -8.64 18.87 -16.58
CA LEU A 403 -9.69 19.75 -17.09
C LEU A 403 -9.15 20.77 -18.10
N LEU A 404 -7.98 21.35 -17.83
CA LEU A 404 -7.33 22.29 -18.73
C LEU A 404 -6.95 21.64 -20.07
N PHE A 405 -6.32 20.47 -20.04
CA PHE A 405 -5.90 19.76 -21.26
C PHE A 405 -7.10 19.26 -22.06
N VAL A 406 -8.17 18.82 -21.38
CA VAL A 406 -9.44 18.48 -22.03
C VAL A 406 -10.06 19.72 -22.70
N SER A 407 -10.05 20.89 -22.03
CA SER A 407 -10.55 22.15 -22.62
C SER A 407 -9.74 22.63 -23.85
N TRP A 408 -8.47 22.23 -23.94
CA TRP A 408 -7.63 22.47 -25.13
C TRP A 408 -7.89 21.48 -26.28
N GLY A 409 -8.85 20.55 -26.11
CA GLY A 409 -9.22 19.57 -27.13
C GLY A 409 -8.33 18.33 -27.18
N TRP A 410 -7.50 18.06 -26.14
CA TRP A 410 -6.65 16.88 -26.10
C TRP A 410 -7.41 15.58 -25.76
N GLY A 411 -8.67 15.67 -25.31
CA GLY A 411 -9.50 14.50 -24.98
C GLY A 411 -8.87 13.57 -23.94
N LEU A 412 -9.00 12.26 -24.12
CA LEU A 412 -8.40 11.24 -23.23
C LEU A 412 -6.88 11.39 -23.02
N PRO A 413 -6.05 11.58 -24.07
CA PRO A 413 -4.62 11.84 -23.89
C PRO A 413 -4.29 12.99 -22.94
N GLY A 414 -5.14 14.04 -22.88
CA GLY A 414 -4.97 15.15 -21.95
C GLY A 414 -5.05 14.72 -20.49
N ILE A 415 -5.94 13.79 -20.16
CA ILE A 415 -6.06 13.21 -18.82
C ILE A 415 -4.79 12.41 -18.49
N TRP A 416 -4.31 11.58 -19.42
CA TRP A 416 -3.09 10.78 -19.24
C TRP A 416 -1.84 11.65 -19.06
N TRP A 417 -1.71 12.73 -19.83
CA TRP A 417 -0.63 13.69 -19.67
C TRP A 417 -0.68 14.40 -18.33
N SER A 418 -1.85 14.68 -17.78
CA SER A 418 -1.97 15.27 -16.44
C SER A 418 -1.40 14.34 -15.36
N ILE A 419 -1.63 13.02 -15.50
CA ILE A 419 -1.07 11.99 -14.60
C ILE A 419 0.46 11.93 -14.76
N SER A 420 0.93 11.83 -16.01
CA SER A 420 2.36 11.66 -16.30
C SER A 420 3.19 12.88 -15.89
N ILE A 421 2.74 14.08 -16.22
CA ILE A 421 3.45 15.34 -15.86
C ILE A 421 3.52 15.50 -14.33
N THR A 422 2.40 15.30 -13.63
CA THR A 422 2.38 15.46 -12.17
C THR A 422 3.20 14.39 -11.46
N SER A 423 3.26 13.16 -11.98
CA SER A 423 4.14 12.10 -11.48
C SER A 423 5.62 12.45 -11.69
N THR A 424 5.96 12.99 -12.85
CA THR A 424 7.30 13.50 -13.15
C THR A 424 7.68 14.66 -12.20
N MET A 425 6.76 15.61 -12.02
CA MET A 425 6.97 16.74 -11.08
C MET A 425 7.23 16.23 -9.65
N LYS A 426 6.46 15.26 -9.16
CA LYS A 426 6.68 14.66 -7.83
C LYS A 426 8.10 14.10 -7.68
N GLY A 427 8.54 13.31 -8.65
CA GLY A 427 9.88 12.74 -8.65
C GLY A 427 10.98 13.80 -8.61
N ILE A 428 10.88 14.82 -9.46
CA ILE A 428 11.84 15.92 -9.53
C ILE A 428 11.83 16.75 -8.24
N ILE A 429 10.65 17.15 -7.75
CA ILE A 429 10.53 17.97 -6.53
C ILE A 429 11.06 17.21 -5.31
N CYS A 430 10.71 15.92 -5.16
CA CYS A 430 11.24 15.09 -4.09
C CYS A 430 12.78 14.98 -4.15
N LEU A 431 13.35 14.80 -5.34
CA LEU A 431 14.78 14.72 -5.54
C LEU A 431 15.49 16.04 -5.16
N ILE A 432 15.01 17.17 -5.67
CA ILE A 432 15.54 18.50 -5.38
C ILE A 432 15.44 18.78 -3.87
N TRP A 433 14.28 18.55 -3.27
CA TRP A 433 14.07 18.75 -1.85
C TRP A 433 15.05 17.92 -1.02
N PHE A 434 15.21 16.63 -1.35
CA PHE A 434 16.16 15.77 -0.64
C PHE A 434 17.60 16.27 -0.78
N ILE A 435 18.01 16.71 -1.97
CA ILE A 435 19.35 17.28 -2.21
C ILE A 435 19.58 18.52 -1.34
N LEU A 436 18.60 19.41 -1.26
CA LEU A 436 18.69 20.67 -0.51
C LEU A 436 18.76 20.43 1.01
N ILE A 437 17.96 19.51 1.52
CA ILE A 437 17.86 19.30 2.97
C ILE A 437 18.76 18.16 3.49
N LYS A 438 19.40 17.38 2.60
CA LYS A 438 20.18 16.19 3.02
C LYS A 438 21.23 16.52 4.09
N LYS A 439 21.94 17.65 4.00
CA LYS A 439 22.91 18.09 5.01
C LYS A 439 22.22 18.36 6.36
N LYS A 440 21.10 19.06 6.35
CA LYS A 440 20.32 19.42 7.55
C LYS A 440 19.49 18.23 8.08
N ALA A 441 18.96 17.40 7.17
CA ALA A 441 18.13 16.26 7.51
C ALA A 441 18.94 15.11 8.12
N LEU A 442 20.19 14.97 7.71
CA LEU A 442 21.10 13.92 8.17
C LEU A 442 21.92 14.35 9.40
N ASN A 443 21.94 15.64 9.75
CA ASN A 443 22.43 16.07 11.06
C ASN A 443 21.41 15.62 12.10
N TYR A 444 21.75 14.53 12.78
CA TYR A 444 20.92 13.93 13.83
C TYR A 444 20.75 14.92 14.98
N GLN A 445 19.55 15.46 15.16
CA GLN A 445 19.13 16.05 16.43
C GLN A 445 18.44 14.92 17.23
N ALA A 446 19.05 14.53 18.33
CA ALA A 446 18.46 13.60 19.27
C ALA A 446 17.09 14.16 19.74
N VAL A 447 16.03 13.39 19.55
CA VAL A 447 14.71 13.64 20.15
C VAL A 447 14.66 12.97 21.50
#